data_e728658f2e81fddfa625eecb80a889b7
#
_entry.id   e728658f2e81fddfa625eecb80a889b7
#
_cell.length_a   1.000
_cell.length_b   1.000
_cell.length_c   1.000
_cell.angle_alpha   90.00
_cell.angle_beta   90.00
_cell.angle_gamma   90.00
#
_symmetry.space_group_name_H-M   'P 1'
#
loop_
_entity.id
_entity.type
_entity.pdbx_description
1 polymer ?
#
loop_
_entity_poly.entity_id
_entity_poly.type
_entity_poly.pdbx_seq_one_letter_code
_entity_poly.pdbx_strand_id
1 'polypeptide(L)'
;MKTNTGTSEISPAGLNTFKYKENTFGYVSGLALLNSMGVSTQVPANIEIYTNNETATVRDIQVGSQKVTLRKSRTIINSDNVAVLRFLEMMNTVSPAFFDDDNKAIIKEYISSNNISRQSITKHAPVFPDKVMRNLIESEVIYDIA
;
A
#
# COMPACT_ATOMS: atom_id res chain seq x y z
N MET A 1 -7.82 -26.37 -1.57
CA MET A 1 -8.04 -25.54 -1.74
C MET A 1 -7.78 -24.69 -1.83
N LYS A 2 -7.64 -24.61 -2.06
CA LYS A 2 -7.48 -23.74 -1.88
C LYS A 2 -8.15 -22.91 -1.91
N THR A 3 -8.29 -22.67 -1.54
CA THR A 3 -8.79 -21.98 -1.36
C THR A 3 -9.01 -21.12 -1.63
N ASN A 4 -9.29 -21.03 -1.84
CA ASN A 4 -9.49 -20.09 -1.94
C ASN A 4 -9.52 -19.06 -1.91
N THR A 5 -9.74 -19.32 -1.96
CA THR A 5 -9.91 -17.99 -1.43
C THR A 5 -8.95 -17.02 -2.06
N GLY A 6 -9.24 -15.67 -1.96
CA GLY A 6 -8.40 -14.67 -2.58
C GLY A 6 -6.98 -14.61 -2.00
N THR A 7 -6.81 -15.08 -0.78
CA THR A 7 -5.50 -15.05 -0.15
C THR A 7 -4.48 -15.95 -0.83
N SER A 8 -4.93 -16.91 -1.61
CA SER A 8 -4.02 -17.75 -2.37
C SER A 8 -3.31 -16.98 -3.48
N GLU A 9 -3.74 -15.76 -3.75
CA GLU A 9 -3.24 -14.97 -4.86
C GLU A 9 -2.25 -13.91 -4.43
N ILE A 10 -1.45 -14.17 -3.39
CA ILE A 10 -0.40 -13.25 -3.00
C ILE A 10 0.64 -13.17 -4.11
N SER A 11 0.94 -11.96 -4.54
CA SER A 11 1.86 -11.75 -5.65
C SER A 11 3.27 -12.20 -5.28
N PRO A 12 3.90 -13.08 -6.07
CA PRO A 12 5.20 -13.63 -5.71
C PRO A 12 6.35 -12.64 -5.76
N ALA A 13 6.27 -11.60 -6.53
CA ALA A 13 7.37 -10.64 -6.65
C ALA A 13 7.41 -9.63 -5.52
N GLY A 14 6.72 -9.88 -4.42
CA GLY A 14 6.68 -8.96 -3.31
C GLY A 14 5.78 -7.77 -3.57
N LEU A 15 4.92 -7.85 -4.57
CA LEU A 15 3.97 -6.78 -4.86
C LEU A 15 2.94 -6.63 -3.77
N ASN A 16 2.66 -7.73 -3.06
CA ASN A 16 1.81 -7.73 -1.88
C ASN A 16 0.42 -7.17 -2.14
N THR A 17 -0.13 -7.49 -3.30
CA THR A 17 -1.52 -7.24 -3.61
C THR A 17 -2.24 -8.57 -3.66
N PHE A 18 -3.53 -8.55 -3.41
CA PHE A 18 -4.33 -9.77 -3.33
C PHE A 18 -5.37 -9.78 -4.42
N LYS A 19 -5.45 -10.90 -5.12
CA LYS A 19 -6.35 -11.05 -6.26
C LYS A 19 -7.16 -12.32 -6.13
N TYR A 20 -8.36 -12.29 -6.69
CA TYR A 20 -9.14 -13.47 -6.98
C TYR A 20 -9.53 -13.41 -8.45
N LYS A 21 -9.02 -14.37 -9.25
CA LYS A 21 -9.15 -14.34 -10.70
C LYS A 21 -8.50 -13.06 -11.23
N GLU A 22 -9.24 -12.21 -11.91
CA GLU A 22 -8.73 -10.95 -12.44
C GLU A 22 -8.95 -9.77 -11.49
N ASN A 23 -9.54 -10.01 -10.32
CA ASN A 23 -9.98 -8.93 -9.45
C ASN A 23 -9.01 -8.73 -8.30
N THR A 24 -8.35 -7.59 -8.25
CA THR A 24 -7.54 -7.18 -7.11
C THR A 24 -8.47 -6.66 -6.03
N PHE A 25 -8.32 -7.17 -4.80
CA PHE A 25 -9.24 -6.80 -3.71
C PHE A 25 -8.53 -6.36 -2.43
N GLY A 26 -7.21 -6.33 -2.40
CA GLY A 26 -6.50 -5.94 -1.20
C GLY A 26 -5.03 -5.65 -1.44
N TYR A 27 -4.39 -5.05 -0.42
CA TYR A 27 -2.95 -4.78 -0.45
C TYR A 27 -2.41 -4.74 0.97
N VAL A 28 -1.09 -4.99 1.09
CA VAL A 28 -0.39 -4.87 2.37
C VAL A 28 -0.06 -3.41 2.65
N SER A 29 0.01 -3.06 3.93
CA SER A 29 0.42 -1.72 4.35
C SER A 29 1.55 -1.80 5.38
N GLY A 30 1.93 -0.66 5.95
CA GLY A 30 2.91 -0.58 7.00
C GLY A 30 4.30 -1.00 6.55
N LEU A 31 5.03 -1.65 7.44
CA LEU A 31 6.41 -2.04 7.17
C LEU A 31 6.53 -3.03 6.02
N ALA A 32 5.55 -3.94 5.90
CA ALA A 32 5.54 -4.88 4.79
C ALA A 32 5.39 -4.18 3.44
N LEU A 33 4.63 -3.09 3.40
CA LEU A 33 4.51 -2.27 2.20
C LEU A 33 5.86 -1.64 1.84
N LEU A 34 6.56 -1.08 2.83
CA LEU A 34 7.88 -0.50 2.59
C LEU A 34 8.86 -1.54 2.06
N ASN A 35 8.81 -2.74 2.63
CA ASN A 35 9.62 -3.85 2.14
C ASN A 35 9.32 -4.17 0.68
N SER A 36 8.05 -4.20 0.32
CA SER A 36 7.66 -4.54 -1.05
C SER A 36 8.11 -3.50 -2.06
N MET A 37 8.30 -2.27 -1.60
CA MET A 37 8.78 -1.18 -2.46
C MET A 37 10.30 -1.06 -2.47
N GLY A 38 11.00 -1.86 -1.67
CA GLY A 38 12.45 -1.81 -1.61
C GLY A 38 13.04 -0.72 -0.75
N VAL A 39 12.24 -0.06 0.08
CA VAL A 39 12.71 1.04 0.93
C VAL A 39 13.01 0.61 2.35
N SER A 40 12.77 -0.64 2.69
CA SER A 40 13.09 -1.18 4.00
C SER A 40 13.41 -2.66 3.87
N THR A 41 14.38 -3.13 4.67
CA THR A 41 14.73 -4.55 4.71
C THR A 41 14.32 -5.19 6.04
N GLN A 42 13.67 -4.45 6.92
CA GLN A 42 13.23 -4.98 8.20
C GLN A 42 12.09 -5.98 8.02
N VAL A 43 12.11 -7.05 8.82
CA VAL A 43 11.05 -8.06 8.78
C VAL A 43 9.90 -7.59 9.68
N PRO A 44 8.67 -7.46 9.15
CA PRO A 44 7.57 -7.01 10.00
C PRO A 44 7.13 -8.11 10.97
N ALA A 45 6.90 -7.72 12.23
CA ALA A 45 6.33 -8.61 13.23
C ALA A 45 4.83 -8.80 13.01
N ASN A 46 4.19 -7.82 12.42
CA ASN A 46 2.76 -7.82 12.15
C ASN A 46 2.53 -7.37 10.72
N ILE A 47 1.72 -8.11 9.98
CA ILE A 47 1.36 -7.75 8.62
C ILE A 47 -0.02 -7.11 8.63
N GLU A 48 -0.12 -5.92 8.06
CA GLU A 48 -1.40 -5.21 7.95
C GLU A 48 -1.88 -5.26 6.52
N ILE A 49 -3.14 -5.63 6.34
CA ILE A 49 -3.76 -5.78 5.02
C ILE A 49 -5.04 -4.96 4.97
N TYR A 50 -5.17 -4.11 3.96
CA TYR A 50 -6.43 -3.46 3.62
C TYR A 50 -7.13 -4.31 2.57
N THR A 51 -8.40 -4.59 2.77
CA THR A 51 -9.11 -5.48 1.88
C THR A 51 -10.59 -5.11 1.76
N ASN A 52 -11.12 -5.29 0.55
CA ASN A 52 -12.55 -5.10 0.29
C ASN A 52 -13.42 -6.13 1.01
N ASN A 53 -12.81 -7.23 1.44
CA ASN A 53 -13.55 -8.36 1.98
C ASN A 53 -13.84 -8.24 3.46
N GLU A 54 -13.35 -7.17 4.13
CA GLU A 54 -13.63 -6.99 5.54
C GLU A 54 -14.84 -6.08 5.74
N THR A 55 -15.71 -6.46 6.66
CA THR A 55 -16.84 -5.63 7.06
C THR A 55 -16.54 -4.87 8.35
N ALA A 56 -15.66 -5.43 9.20
CA ALA A 56 -15.22 -4.74 10.41
C ALA A 56 -14.09 -3.77 10.07
N THR A 57 -14.01 -2.66 10.83
CA THR A 57 -12.96 -1.67 10.60
C THR A 57 -11.58 -2.29 10.74
N VAL A 58 -11.40 -3.16 11.74
CA VAL A 58 -10.13 -3.84 11.98
C VAL A 58 -10.40 -5.19 12.63
N ARG A 59 -9.58 -6.18 12.28
CA ARG A 59 -9.68 -7.51 12.85
C ARG A 59 -8.31 -8.17 12.84
N ASP A 60 -7.90 -8.74 13.97
CA ASP A 60 -6.63 -9.45 14.07
C ASP A 60 -6.86 -10.95 13.91
N ILE A 61 -6.00 -11.58 13.12
CA ILE A 61 -6.01 -13.03 12.95
C ILE A 61 -4.58 -13.56 13.07
N GLN A 62 -4.48 -14.86 13.23
CA GLN A 62 -3.19 -15.54 13.32
C GLN A 62 -3.10 -16.50 12.15
N VAL A 63 -2.03 -16.39 11.36
CA VAL A 63 -1.76 -17.31 10.25
C VAL A 63 -0.42 -17.97 10.54
N GLY A 64 -0.46 -19.22 11.02
CA GLY A 64 0.73 -19.88 11.52
C GLY A 64 1.28 -19.12 12.71
N SER A 65 2.54 -18.73 12.67
CA SER A 65 3.16 -17.92 13.72
C SER A 65 3.07 -16.43 13.42
N GLN A 66 2.47 -16.05 12.29
CA GLN A 66 2.41 -14.67 11.84
C GLN A 66 1.12 -14.01 12.29
N LYS A 67 1.23 -12.83 12.93
CA LYS A 67 0.08 -12.01 13.26
C LYS A 67 -0.30 -11.16 12.05
N VAL A 68 -1.57 -11.13 11.70
CA VAL A 68 -2.08 -10.37 10.58
C VAL A 68 -3.24 -9.51 11.04
N THR A 69 -3.18 -8.23 10.74
CA THR A 69 -4.26 -7.29 11.01
C THR A 69 -4.98 -7.00 9.69
N LEU A 70 -6.26 -7.35 9.64
CA LEU A 70 -7.09 -7.07 8.47
C LEU A 70 -7.87 -5.78 8.71
N ARG A 71 -7.83 -4.88 7.74
CA ARG A 71 -8.53 -3.60 7.83
C ARG A 71 -9.46 -3.45 6.64
N LYS A 72 -10.64 -2.91 6.91
CA LYS A 72 -11.55 -2.60 5.84
C LYS A 72 -10.92 -1.56 4.92
N SER A 73 -11.04 -1.77 3.61
CA SER A 73 -10.46 -0.86 2.63
C SER A 73 -11.05 0.55 2.77
N ARG A 74 -10.23 1.55 2.50
CA ARG A 74 -10.65 2.96 2.56
C ARG A 74 -11.60 3.32 1.43
N THR A 75 -11.46 2.63 0.32
CA THR A 75 -12.35 2.73 -0.83
C THR A 75 -12.28 1.37 -1.53
N ILE A 76 -13.10 1.16 -2.51
CA ILE A 76 -13.06 -0.12 -3.23
C ILE A 76 -11.72 -0.26 -3.96
N ILE A 77 -10.99 -1.31 -3.65
CA ILE A 77 -9.69 -1.59 -4.25
C ILE A 77 -9.91 -2.39 -5.53
N ASN A 78 -9.23 -2.00 -6.60
CA ASN A 78 -9.26 -2.73 -7.86
C ASN A 78 -7.89 -2.62 -8.54
N SER A 79 -7.75 -3.24 -9.71
CA SER A 79 -6.47 -3.24 -10.42
C SER A 79 -6.07 -1.87 -10.93
N ASP A 80 -7.04 -0.97 -11.12
CA ASP A 80 -6.76 0.37 -11.64
C ASP A 80 -6.26 1.32 -10.56
N ASN A 81 -6.68 1.12 -9.30
CA ASN A 81 -6.33 2.06 -8.24
C ASN A 81 -5.36 1.51 -7.20
N VAL A 82 -5.05 0.21 -7.23
CA VAL A 82 -4.25 -0.39 -6.16
C VAL A 82 -2.86 0.25 -6.06
N ALA A 83 -2.26 0.62 -7.18
CA ALA A 83 -0.93 1.22 -7.15
C ALA A 83 -0.92 2.58 -6.47
N VAL A 84 -1.90 3.44 -6.79
CA VAL A 84 -1.97 4.75 -6.14
C VAL A 84 -2.39 4.63 -4.68
N LEU A 85 -3.25 3.67 -4.35
CA LEU A 85 -3.64 3.45 -2.96
C LEU A 85 -2.43 2.99 -2.13
N ARG A 86 -1.62 2.09 -2.66
CA ARG A 86 -0.40 1.65 -1.98
C ARG A 86 0.57 2.81 -1.79
N PHE A 87 0.72 3.65 -2.80
CA PHE A 87 1.58 4.82 -2.70
C PHE A 87 1.11 5.76 -1.61
N LEU A 88 -0.19 6.07 -1.57
CA LEU A 88 -0.75 6.95 -0.55
C LEU A 88 -0.66 6.32 0.84
N GLU A 89 -0.83 5.01 0.93
CA GLU A 89 -0.67 4.30 2.20
C GLU A 89 0.79 4.40 2.69
N MET A 90 1.75 4.32 1.79
CA MET A 90 3.15 4.50 2.14
C MET A 90 3.40 5.92 2.67
N MET A 91 2.82 6.93 2.02
CA MET A 91 2.92 8.31 2.49
C MET A 91 2.25 8.51 3.85
N ASN A 92 1.27 7.67 4.18
CA ASN A 92 0.62 7.68 5.48
C ASN A 92 1.47 7.01 6.56
N THR A 93 2.38 6.13 6.17
CA THR A 93 3.17 5.32 7.08
C THR A 93 4.47 6.02 7.52
N VAL A 94 5.06 6.82 6.66
CA VAL A 94 6.37 7.41 6.90
C VAL A 94 6.28 8.90 7.21
N SER A 95 7.37 9.46 7.79
CA SER A 95 7.49 10.89 8.01
C SER A 95 8.32 11.52 6.89
N PRO A 96 8.28 12.84 6.74
CA PRO A 96 9.09 13.50 5.70
C PRO A 96 10.59 13.23 5.84
N ALA A 97 11.08 13.03 7.07
CA ALA A 97 12.50 12.75 7.30
C ALA A 97 12.95 11.42 6.70
N PHE A 98 12.02 10.54 6.39
CA PHE A 98 12.31 9.25 5.75
C PHE A 98 12.87 9.43 4.34
N PHE A 99 12.60 10.55 3.69
CA PHE A 99 12.87 10.73 2.26
C PHE A 99 14.26 11.31 2.02
N ASP A 100 15.29 10.47 2.19
CA ASP A 100 16.62 10.83 1.73
C ASP A 100 16.71 10.58 0.22
N ASP A 101 17.88 10.84 -0.36
CA ASP A 101 18.05 10.72 -1.81
C ASP A 101 17.81 9.31 -2.32
N ASP A 102 18.25 8.31 -1.57
CA ASP A 102 18.09 6.90 -1.97
C ASP A 102 16.61 6.50 -1.95
N ASN A 103 15.91 6.85 -0.89
CA ASN A 103 14.50 6.52 -0.77
C ASN A 103 13.66 7.25 -1.80
N LYS A 104 14.00 8.52 -2.07
CA LYS A 104 13.30 9.28 -3.11
C LYS A 104 13.46 8.64 -4.48
N ALA A 105 14.66 8.13 -4.78
CA ALA A 105 14.90 7.49 -6.07
C ALA A 105 14.02 6.26 -6.25
N ILE A 106 13.89 5.46 -5.21
CA ILE A 106 13.04 4.27 -5.24
C ILE A 106 11.57 4.66 -5.43
N ILE A 107 11.12 5.68 -4.72
CA ILE A 107 9.73 6.15 -4.80
C ILE A 107 9.44 6.73 -6.18
N LYS A 108 10.37 7.48 -6.76
CA LYS A 108 10.22 8.01 -8.12
C LYS A 108 10.07 6.88 -9.13
N GLU A 109 10.84 5.82 -8.97
CA GLU A 109 10.72 4.67 -9.85
C GLU A 109 9.35 4.01 -9.72
N TYR A 110 8.85 3.88 -8.50
CA TYR A 110 7.52 3.32 -8.27
C TYR A 110 6.45 4.18 -8.95
N ILE A 111 6.53 5.48 -8.77
CA ILE A 111 5.58 6.43 -9.38
C ILE A 111 5.60 6.30 -10.90
N SER A 112 6.79 6.26 -11.47
CA SER A 112 6.95 6.18 -12.92
C SER A 112 6.44 4.84 -13.46
N SER A 113 6.83 3.76 -12.83
CA SER A 113 6.48 2.40 -13.29
C SER A 113 4.98 2.12 -13.20
N ASN A 114 4.28 2.81 -12.31
CA ASN A 114 2.85 2.60 -12.09
C ASN A 114 1.99 3.72 -12.63
N ASN A 115 2.59 4.66 -13.35
CA ASN A 115 1.88 5.77 -14.00
C ASN A 115 1.02 6.57 -13.03
N ILE A 116 1.56 6.82 -11.83
CA ILE A 116 0.85 7.59 -10.81
C ILE A 116 0.92 9.07 -11.20
N SER A 117 -0.23 9.71 -11.26
CA SER A 117 -0.34 11.11 -11.67
C SER A 117 -0.91 11.96 -10.54
N ARG A 118 -0.74 13.28 -10.64
CA ARG A 118 -1.36 14.19 -9.67
C ARG A 118 -2.87 14.04 -9.68
N GLN A 119 -3.45 13.79 -10.84
CA GLN A 119 -4.89 13.60 -10.95
C GLN A 119 -5.34 12.36 -10.15
N SER A 120 -4.61 11.25 -10.26
CA SER A 120 -4.97 10.05 -9.51
C SER A 120 -4.79 10.24 -8.02
N ILE A 121 -3.77 11.00 -7.60
CA ILE A 121 -3.55 11.32 -6.19
C ILE A 121 -4.70 12.19 -5.67
N THR A 122 -5.07 13.23 -6.39
CA THR A 122 -6.16 14.11 -6.01
C THR A 122 -7.47 13.35 -5.89
N LYS A 123 -7.68 12.40 -6.78
CA LYS A 123 -8.91 11.60 -6.77
C LYS A 123 -9.01 10.70 -5.53
N HIS A 124 -7.89 10.15 -5.07
CA HIS A 124 -7.89 9.13 -4.02
C HIS A 124 -7.47 9.65 -2.64
N ALA A 125 -6.75 10.77 -2.57
CA ALA A 125 -6.27 11.30 -1.30
C ALA A 125 -7.36 11.59 -0.27
N PRO A 126 -8.58 12.00 -0.66
CA PRO A 126 -9.59 12.32 0.36
C PRO A 126 -9.99 11.18 1.28
N VAL A 127 -9.73 9.93 0.91
CA VAL A 127 -10.05 8.80 1.79
C VAL A 127 -8.93 8.52 2.79
N PHE A 128 -7.84 9.28 2.74
CA PHE A 128 -6.69 9.13 3.64
C PHE A 128 -6.65 10.29 4.65
N PRO A 129 -5.92 10.11 5.77
CA PRO A 129 -5.71 11.21 6.70
C PRO A 129 -4.97 12.38 6.05
N ASP A 130 -5.17 13.57 6.61
CA ASP A 130 -4.56 14.80 6.09
C ASP A 130 -3.04 14.73 6.03
N LYS A 131 -2.42 13.95 6.89
CA LYS A 131 -0.97 13.86 6.92
C LYS A 131 -0.38 13.30 5.63
N VAL A 132 -1.17 12.59 4.82
CA VAL A 132 -0.70 12.08 3.53
C VAL A 132 -0.34 13.24 2.61
N MET A 133 -1.24 14.20 2.43
CA MET A 133 -0.96 15.36 1.60
C MET A 133 0.13 16.23 2.22
N ARG A 134 0.13 16.37 3.55
CA ARG A 134 1.18 17.12 4.21
C ARG A 134 2.54 16.48 3.96
N ASN A 135 2.65 15.16 4.07
CA ASN A 135 3.90 14.46 3.82
C ASN A 135 4.34 14.57 2.36
N LEU A 136 3.39 14.52 1.43
CA LEU A 136 3.70 14.69 0.00
C LEU A 136 4.34 16.06 -0.26
N ILE A 137 3.83 17.10 0.38
CA ILE A 137 4.33 18.45 0.19
C ILE A 137 5.67 18.65 0.91
N GLU A 138 5.75 18.22 2.18
CA GLU A 138 6.95 18.44 3.00
C GLU A 138 8.14 17.64 2.52
N SER A 139 7.90 16.43 1.99
CA SER A 139 8.96 15.62 1.42
C SER A 139 9.35 16.08 0.01
N GLU A 140 8.54 16.94 -0.58
CA GLU A 140 8.70 17.45 -1.96
C GLU A 140 8.47 16.35 -3.01
N VAL A 141 8.00 15.19 -2.61
CA VAL A 141 7.71 14.10 -3.55
C VAL A 141 6.63 14.52 -4.55
N ILE A 142 5.70 15.37 -4.13
CA ILE A 142 4.61 15.83 -5.01
C ILE A 142 5.15 16.52 -6.26
N TYR A 143 6.33 17.13 -6.18
CA TYR A 143 6.92 17.83 -7.32
C TYR A 143 7.50 16.88 -8.36
N ASP A 144 7.69 15.61 -8.00
CA ASP A 144 8.19 14.59 -8.92
C ASP A 144 7.06 13.88 -9.67
N ILE A 145 5.82 14.29 -9.45
CA ILE A 145 4.64 13.62 -10.01
C ILE A 145 4.02 14.53 -11.06
N ALA A 146 3.82 13.96 -12.25
CA ALA A 146 3.23 14.69 -13.37
C ALA A 146 1.73 14.95 -13.19
#